data_79fed268012d01077f88b89fb0c9fc8d
#
_entry.id   79fed268012d01077f88b89fb0c9fc8d
#
_cell.length_a   1.000
_cell.length_b   1.000
_cell.length_c   1.000
_cell.angle_alpha   90.00
_cell.angle_beta   90.00
_cell.angle_gamma   90.00
#
_symmetry.space_group_name_H-M   'P 1'
#
loop_
_entity.id
_entity.type
_entity.pdbx_description
1 polymer ?
#
loop_
_entity_poly.entity_id
_entity_poly.type
_entity_poly.pdbx_seq_one_letter_code
_entity_poly.pdbx_strand_id
1 'polypeptide(L)'
;MSEKKVFSYNWGGRQLTVEIGQLAKQANGAVLVRYGDTVVLTAAVGTKQAKDTDFFPLTVNYEEKMYAAGKIPGGFIKREGRPSEHATLTARLIDRPIRPMFAEGFRNEVQVINTVLSYDENASAPMAAMFGSSLALSISDIPFDGPIAGVQVGYA
;
A
#
# COMPACT_ATOMS: atom_id res chain seq x y z
N MET A 1 -24.10 2.67 -1.88
CA MET A 1 -22.82 3.42 -1.91
C MET A 1 -22.24 3.32 -0.51
N SER A 2 -21.00 2.83 -0.35
CA SER A 2 -20.35 2.85 0.96
C SER A 2 -20.12 4.31 1.37
N GLU A 3 -20.53 4.65 2.58
CA GLU A 3 -20.31 5.97 3.15
C GLU A 3 -18.81 6.16 3.46
N LYS A 4 -18.29 7.37 3.23
CA LYS A 4 -16.91 7.72 3.61
C LYS A 4 -16.81 7.63 5.13
N LYS A 5 -15.83 6.84 5.61
CA LYS A 5 -15.46 6.79 7.03
C LYS A 5 -14.04 7.34 7.19
N VAL A 6 -13.84 8.12 8.25
CA VAL A 6 -12.54 8.74 8.56
C VAL A 6 -12.19 8.40 10.00
N PHE A 7 -10.98 7.90 10.18
CA PHE A 7 -10.40 7.60 11.49
C PHE A 7 -9.13 8.41 11.65
N SER A 8 -8.93 9.02 12.81
CA SER A 8 -7.75 9.83 13.11
C SER A 8 -7.17 9.45 14.45
N TYR A 9 -5.85 9.39 14.50
CA TYR A 9 -5.09 9.07 15.69
C TYR A 9 -3.77 9.88 15.71
N ASN A 10 -3.33 10.32 16.87
CA ASN A 10 -2.02 10.95 17.01
C ASN A 10 -0.97 9.87 17.29
N TRP A 11 -0.07 9.65 16.33
CA TRP A 11 0.98 8.65 16.44
C TRP A 11 2.36 9.29 16.34
N GLY A 12 3.17 9.15 17.40
CA GLY A 12 4.51 9.72 17.45
C GLY A 12 4.55 11.24 17.25
N GLY A 13 3.55 11.96 17.80
CA GLY A 13 3.46 13.42 17.68
C GLY A 13 2.91 13.92 16.34
N ARG A 14 2.50 13.02 15.43
CA ARG A 14 1.89 13.36 14.14
C ARG A 14 0.52 12.74 13.98
N GLN A 15 -0.33 13.42 13.24
CA GLN A 15 -1.65 12.92 12.94
C GLN A 15 -1.57 11.83 11.86
N LEU A 16 -2.06 10.64 12.20
CA LEU A 16 -2.36 9.56 11.27
C LEU A 16 -3.85 9.61 10.99
N THR A 17 -4.24 9.71 9.73
CA THR A 17 -5.64 9.68 9.30
C THR A 17 -5.82 8.58 8.25
N VAL A 18 -6.90 7.83 8.40
CA VAL A 18 -7.31 6.78 7.47
C VAL A 18 -8.69 7.09 6.93
N GLU A 19 -8.83 7.11 5.61
CA GLU A 19 -10.11 7.27 4.93
C GLU A 19 -10.44 5.99 4.15
N ILE A 20 -11.68 5.51 4.28
CA ILE A 20 -12.19 4.33 3.57
C ILE A 20 -13.54 4.64 2.91
N GLY A 21 -13.86 3.90 1.84
CA GLY A 21 -15.16 3.95 1.16
C GLY A 21 -15.30 5.05 0.09
N GLN A 22 -14.29 5.92 -0.13
CA GLN A 22 -14.36 7.00 -1.12
C GLN A 22 -13.64 6.66 -2.43
N LEU A 23 -12.44 6.10 -2.36
CA LEU A 23 -11.58 5.81 -3.51
C LEU A 23 -11.51 4.32 -3.78
N ALA A 24 -11.11 3.96 -5.02
CA ALA A 24 -10.91 2.58 -5.47
C ALA A 24 -12.06 1.62 -5.09
N LYS A 25 -13.30 2.03 -5.33
CA LYS A 25 -14.52 1.30 -4.91
C LYS A 25 -14.69 -0.09 -5.52
N GLN A 26 -13.93 -0.42 -6.56
CA GLN A 26 -13.95 -1.74 -7.22
C GLN A 26 -12.92 -2.71 -6.61
N ALA A 27 -12.02 -2.21 -5.75
CA ALA A 27 -11.08 -3.06 -5.02
C ALA A 27 -11.80 -3.80 -3.88
N ASN A 28 -11.28 -4.97 -3.50
CA ASN A 28 -11.79 -5.73 -2.34
C ASN A 28 -11.57 -4.96 -1.04
N GLY A 29 -10.44 -4.24 -0.93
CA GLY A 29 -10.17 -3.31 0.15
C GLY A 29 -9.38 -2.11 -0.34
N ALA A 30 -9.73 -0.91 0.09
CA ALA A 30 -9.01 0.30 -0.26
C ALA A 30 -8.99 1.30 0.88
N VAL A 31 -7.83 1.90 1.11
CA VAL A 31 -7.60 2.89 2.14
C VAL A 31 -6.77 4.05 1.62
N LEU A 32 -7.09 5.25 2.05
CA LEU A 32 -6.24 6.41 1.91
C LEU A 32 -5.61 6.70 3.28
N VAL A 33 -4.31 6.53 3.37
CA VAL A 33 -3.53 6.78 4.59
C VAL A 33 -2.84 8.12 4.46
N ARG A 34 -3.05 8.99 5.44
CA ARG A 34 -2.31 10.24 5.61
C ARG A 34 -1.53 10.18 6.91
N TYR A 35 -0.23 10.38 6.83
CA TYR A 35 0.65 10.53 7.99
C TYR A 35 1.46 11.83 7.84
N GLY A 36 1.13 12.84 8.64
CA GLY A 36 1.58 14.20 8.36
C GLY A 36 1.08 14.66 6.98
N ASP A 37 1.97 15.14 6.12
CA ASP A 37 1.65 15.53 4.74
C ASP A 37 1.92 14.42 3.71
N THR A 38 2.44 13.28 4.13
CA THR A 38 2.52 12.08 3.27
C THR A 38 1.15 11.44 3.12
N VAL A 39 0.74 11.20 1.88
CA VAL A 39 -0.54 10.56 1.54
C VAL A 39 -0.29 9.39 0.61
N VAL A 40 -0.78 8.21 1.00
CA VAL A 40 -0.68 6.98 0.21
C VAL A 40 -2.07 6.39 0.01
N LEU A 41 -2.42 6.14 -1.25
CA LEU A 41 -3.58 5.33 -1.60
C LEU A 41 -3.16 3.87 -1.73
N THR A 42 -3.77 3.00 -0.96
CA THR A 42 -3.56 1.55 -1.06
C THR A 42 -4.85 0.87 -1.49
N ALA A 43 -4.75 -0.01 -2.49
CA ALA A 43 -5.84 -0.84 -2.97
C ALA A 43 -5.41 -2.31 -3.00
N ALA A 44 -6.23 -3.20 -2.44
CA ALA A 44 -6.04 -4.64 -2.46
C ALA A 44 -7.14 -5.29 -3.30
N VAL A 45 -6.74 -6.14 -4.24
CA VAL A 45 -7.65 -6.88 -5.13
C VAL A 45 -7.25 -8.35 -5.11
N GLY A 46 -8.25 -9.23 -4.97
CA GLY A 46 -8.07 -10.67 -5.03
C GLY A 46 -9.00 -11.30 -6.07
N THR A 47 -8.51 -12.32 -6.78
CA THR A 47 -9.35 -13.11 -7.68
C THR A 47 -10.15 -14.14 -6.87
N LYS A 48 -11.37 -14.45 -7.35
CA LYS A 48 -12.23 -15.48 -6.72
C LYS A 48 -11.83 -16.91 -7.10
N GLN A 49 -11.06 -17.06 -8.16
CA GLN A 49 -10.64 -18.37 -8.68
C GLN A 49 -9.15 -18.56 -8.44
N ALA A 50 -8.78 -19.74 -7.97
CA ALA A 50 -7.38 -20.13 -7.86
C ALA A 50 -6.75 -20.26 -9.25
N LYS A 51 -5.48 -19.84 -9.37
CA LYS A 51 -4.67 -20.09 -10.56
C LYS A 51 -4.04 -21.48 -10.48
N ASP A 52 -3.85 -22.11 -11.64
CA ASP A 52 -3.09 -23.36 -11.76
C ASP A 52 -1.59 -23.04 -11.70
N THR A 53 -1.09 -22.82 -10.50
CA THR A 53 0.32 -22.50 -10.21
C THR A 53 0.75 -23.25 -8.95
N ASP A 54 2.03 -23.55 -8.87
CA ASP A 54 2.66 -24.20 -7.71
C ASP A 54 3.07 -23.21 -6.59
N PHE A 55 2.92 -21.91 -6.83
CA PHE A 55 3.24 -20.83 -5.89
C PHE A 55 2.06 -19.89 -5.65
N PHE A 56 2.12 -19.12 -4.58
CA PHE A 56 1.14 -18.06 -4.28
C PHE A 56 1.39 -16.82 -5.14
N PRO A 57 0.47 -16.47 -6.06
CA PRO A 57 0.63 -15.33 -6.96
C PRO A 57 0.27 -14.00 -6.28
N LEU A 58 1.10 -13.55 -5.34
CA LEU A 58 1.01 -12.24 -4.71
C LEU A 58 1.88 -11.24 -5.46
N THR A 59 1.31 -10.10 -5.82
CA THR A 59 2.02 -8.96 -6.40
C THR A 59 1.81 -7.73 -5.52
N VAL A 60 2.90 -7.15 -5.04
CA VAL A 60 2.89 -5.89 -4.31
C VAL A 60 3.59 -4.83 -5.16
N ASN A 61 2.91 -3.74 -5.44
CA ASN A 61 3.45 -2.57 -6.12
C ASN A 61 3.53 -1.39 -5.16
N TYR A 62 4.60 -0.63 -5.30
CA TYR A 62 4.77 0.65 -4.63
C TYR A 62 5.22 1.67 -5.68
N GLU A 63 4.46 2.74 -5.83
CA GLU A 63 4.64 3.73 -6.88
C GLU A 63 4.80 5.13 -6.28
N GLU A 64 5.97 5.71 -6.51
CA GLU A 64 6.26 7.11 -6.17
C GLU A 64 5.99 7.98 -7.38
N LYS A 65 4.87 8.69 -7.36
CA LYS A 65 4.50 9.59 -8.46
C LYS A 65 5.27 10.90 -8.35
N MET A 66 5.78 11.41 -9.48
CA MET A 66 6.54 12.66 -9.51
C MET A 66 5.73 13.85 -9.03
N TYR A 67 4.41 13.85 -9.30
CA TYR A 67 3.52 14.90 -8.81
C TYR A 67 3.38 14.93 -7.28
N ALA A 68 3.64 13.82 -6.59
CA ALA A 68 3.64 13.78 -5.13
C ALA A 68 4.68 14.72 -4.50
N ALA A 69 5.78 14.96 -5.22
CA ALA A 69 6.83 15.92 -4.87
C ALA A 69 6.74 17.23 -5.69
N GLY A 70 5.59 17.51 -6.32
CA GLY A 70 5.39 18.70 -7.14
C GLY A 70 6.23 18.74 -8.42
N LYS A 71 6.67 17.60 -8.93
CA LYS A 71 7.56 17.50 -10.10
C LYS A 71 6.82 16.94 -11.32
N ILE A 72 7.30 17.33 -12.50
CA ILE A 72 6.86 16.78 -13.79
C ILE A 72 7.96 15.86 -14.32
N PRO A 73 7.62 14.70 -14.93
CA PRO A 73 8.62 13.83 -15.55
C PRO A 73 9.48 14.58 -16.56
N GLY A 74 10.81 14.51 -16.42
CA GLY A 74 11.77 15.30 -17.19
C GLY A 74 12.10 14.76 -18.58
N GLY A 75 11.74 13.51 -18.91
CA GLY A 75 12.04 12.91 -20.20
C GLY A 75 11.28 13.54 -21.37
N PHE A 76 11.69 13.23 -22.61
CA PHE A 76 11.05 13.71 -23.83
C PHE A 76 9.54 13.37 -23.88
N ILE A 77 9.17 12.16 -23.44
CA ILE A 77 7.79 11.66 -23.46
C ILE A 77 6.93 12.30 -22.34
N LYS A 78 7.53 13.00 -21.35
CA LYS A 78 6.83 13.57 -20.18
C LYS A 78 5.96 12.56 -19.43
N ARG A 79 6.40 11.31 -19.35
CA ARG A 79 5.73 10.21 -18.64
C ARG A 79 6.65 9.63 -17.57
N GLU A 80 6.05 9.09 -16.53
CA GLU A 80 6.77 8.30 -15.55
C GLU A 80 7.27 6.99 -16.21
N GLY A 81 8.50 6.63 -15.90
CA GLY A 81 9.13 5.43 -16.42
C GLY A 81 8.88 4.22 -15.53
N ARG A 82 9.85 3.31 -15.53
CA ARG A 82 9.87 2.14 -14.63
C ARG A 82 9.99 2.60 -13.17
N PRO A 83 9.48 1.81 -12.21
CA PRO A 83 9.70 2.08 -10.78
C PRO A 83 11.19 2.24 -10.48
N SER A 84 11.51 3.16 -9.56
CA SER A 84 12.87 3.34 -9.07
C SER A 84 13.36 2.09 -8.32
N GLU A 85 14.67 1.97 -8.12
CA GLU A 85 15.22 0.91 -7.28
C GLU A 85 14.66 0.97 -5.86
N HIS A 86 14.56 2.17 -5.29
CA HIS A 86 13.93 2.40 -3.99
C HIS A 86 12.47 1.92 -3.96
N ALA A 87 11.68 2.25 -4.97
CA ALA A 87 10.29 1.80 -5.07
C ALA A 87 10.17 0.28 -5.16
N THR A 88 11.06 -0.35 -5.93
CA THR A 88 11.13 -1.82 -6.06
C THR A 88 11.50 -2.49 -4.74
N LEU A 89 12.49 -1.97 -4.02
CA LEU A 89 12.90 -2.48 -2.71
C LEU A 89 11.80 -2.28 -1.65
N THR A 90 11.12 -1.14 -1.68
CA THR A 90 9.97 -0.86 -0.80
C THR A 90 8.82 -1.83 -1.06
N ALA A 91 8.50 -2.11 -2.32
CA ALA A 91 7.47 -3.10 -2.66
C ALA A 91 7.82 -4.49 -2.09
N ARG A 92 9.10 -4.90 -2.19
CA ARG A 92 9.59 -6.17 -1.59
C ARG A 92 9.58 -6.15 -0.07
N LEU A 93 9.87 -5.00 0.54
CA LEU A 93 9.79 -4.81 1.99
C LEU A 93 8.36 -5.03 2.49
N ILE A 94 7.36 -4.57 1.74
CA ILE A 94 5.94 -4.74 2.05
C ILE A 94 5.48 -6.18 1.77
N ASP A 95 5.89 -6.78 0.65
CA ASP A 95 5.53 -8.15 0.26
C ASP A 95 5.98 -9.18 1.32
N ARG A 96 7.19 -9.04 1.83
CA ARG A 96 7.84 -10.03 2.69
C ARG A 96 7.06 -10.36 3.97
N PRO A 97 6.55 -9.42 4.77
CA PRO A 97 5.74 -9.72 5.95
C PRO A 97 4.28 -10.10 5.61
N ILE A 98 3.75 -9.70 4.46
CA ILE A 98 2.38 -10.00 4.05
C ILE A 98 2.25 -11.44 3.58
N ARG A 99 3.18 -11.93 2.77
CA ARG A 99 3.13 -13.23 2.11
C ARG A 99 2.91 -14.42 3.07
N PRO A 100 3.60 -14.53 4.22
CA PRO A 100 3.40 -15.64 5.15
C PRO A 100 2.08 -15.58 5.92
N MET A 101 1.33 -14.47 5.82
CA MET A 101 0.03 -14.30 6.49
C MET A 101 -1.14 -14.89 5.69
N PHE A 102 -0.87 -15.56 4.59
CA PHE A 102 -1.85 -16.33 3.82
C PHE A 102 -1.71 -17.81 4.11
N ALA A 103 -2.83 -18.54 4.10
CA ALA A 103 -2.85 -19.96 4.35
C ALA A 103 -1.98 -20.74 3.34
N GLU A 104 -1.33 -21.79 3.81
CA GLU A 104 -0.59 -22.69 2.94
C GLU A 104 -1.51 -23.27 1.86
N GLY A 105 -1.03 -23.30 0.62
CA GLY A 105 -1.84 -23.75 -0.51
C GLY A 105 -2.80 -22.72 -1.10
N PHE A 106 -2.87 -21.49 -0.58
CA PHE A 106 -3.65 -20.42 -1.19
C PHE A 106 -3.08 -20.05 -2.57
N ARG A 107 -3.91 -20.08 -3.62
CA ARG A 107 -3.48 -19.93 -5.03
C ARG A 107 -4.26 -18.86 -5.80
N ASN A 108 -5.15 -18.13 -5.14
CA ASN A 108 -5.81 -17.00 -5.77
C ASN A 108 -4.81 -15.86 -5.96
N GLU A 109 -4.88 -15.19 -7.11
CA GLU A 109 -4.04 -14.01 -7.33
C GLU A 109 -4.47 -12.88 -6.41
N VAL A 110 -3.50 -12.28 -5.73
CA VAL A 110 -3.70 -11.08 -4.92
C VAL A 110 -2.75 -9.99 -5.40
N GLN A 111 -3.30 -8.81 -5.60
CA GLN A 111 -2.54 -7.63 -5.96
C GLN A 111 -2.76 -6.52 -4.93
N VAL A 112 -1.68 -5.95 -4.41
CA VAL A 112 -1.69 -4.80 -3.52
C VAL A 112 -0.93 -3.67 -4.20
N ILE A 113 -1.61 -2.56 -4.45
CA ILE A 113 -1.04 -1.38 -5.12
C ILE A 113 -1.01 -0.23 -4.13
N ASN A 114 0.18 0.30 -3.90
CA ASN A 114 0.43 1.48 -3.09
C ASN A 114 0.87 2.63 -3.98
N THR A 115 0.12 3.71 -4.00
CA THR A 115 0.43 4.91 -4.79
C THR A 115 0.66 6.10 -3.86
N VAL A 116 1.86 6.66 -3.88
CA VAL A 116 2.20 7.87 -3.12
C VAL A 116 1.63 9.07 -3.86
N LEU A 117 0.67 9.77 -3.23
CA LEU A 117 -0.03 10.93 -3.80
C LEU A 117 0.54 12.27 -3.31
N SER A 118 1.13 12.27 -2.11
CA SER A 118 1.82 13.41 -1.52
C SER A 118 2.99 12.90 -0.69
N TYR A 119 4.07 13.67 -0.64
CA TYR A 119 5.32 13.28 0.01
C TYR A 119 5.77 14.36 1.00
N ASP A 120 6.10 13.93 2.21
CA ASP A 120 6.73 14.71 3.27
C ASP A 120 8.02 13.99 3.71
N GLU A 121 9.16 14.68 3.66
CA GLU A 121 10.47 14.13 4.03
C GLU A 121 10.53 13.62 5.47
N ASN A 122 9.69 14.18 6.34
CA ASN A 122 9.64 13.81 7.75
C ASN A 122 8.62 12.71 8.07
N ALA A 123 7.86 12.24 7.09
CA ALA A 123 6.82 11.22 7.25
C ALA A 123 7.02 10.09 6.22
N SER A 124 7.57 8.96 6.67
CA SER A 124 7.98 7.85 5.81
C SER A 124 6.82 7.30 4.97
N ALA A 125 6.88 7.51 3.65
CA ALA A 125 5.91 6.96 2.71
C ALA A 125 5.95 5.42 2.64
N PRO A 126 7.10 4.73 2.70
CA PRO A 126 7.17 3.29 2.85
C PRO A 126 6.42 2.73 4.07
N MET A 127 6.53 3.40 5.21
CA MET A 127 5.84 2.97 6.44
C MET A 127 4.32 3.20 6.32
N ALA A 128 3.90 4.34 5.78
CA ALA A 128 2.49 4.61 5.49
C ALA A 128 1.90 3.59 4.50
N ALA A 129 2.67 3.20 3.47
CA ALA A 129 2.27 2.17 2.50
C ALA A 129 2.17 0.77 3.11
N MET A 130 3.11 0.39 3.99
CA MET A 130 3.04 -0.88 4.71
C MET A 130 1.82 -0.96 5.62
N PHE A 131 1.57 0.10 6.38
CA PHE A 131 0.37 0.24 7.21
C PHE A 131 -0.91 0.16 6.36
N GLY A 132 -0.95 0.91 5.25
CA GLY A 132 -2.06 0.90 4.31
C GLY A 132 -2.31 -0.47 3.69
N SER A 133 -1.25 -1.20 3.33
CA SER A 133 -1.34 -2.56 2.78
C SER A 133 -1.92 -3.55 3.79
N SER A 134 -1.45 -3.50 5.03
CA SER A 134 -1.98 -4.31 6.13
C SER A 134 -3.46 -4.03 6.35
N LEU A 135 -3.83 -2.75 6.40
CA LEU A 135 -5.20 -2.34 6.66
C LEU A 135 -6.14 -2.66 5.49
N ALA A 136 -5.72 -2.41 4.23
CA ALA A 136 -6.53 -2.71 3.05
C ALA A 136 -6.84 -4.21 2.94
N LEU A 137 -5.87 -5.08 3.24
CA LEU A 137 -6.08 -6.52 3.28
C LEU A 137 -7.00 -6.92 4.44
N SER A 138 -6.81 -6.34 5.64
CA SER A 138 -7.60 -6.68 6.83
C SER A 138 -9.08 -6.30 6.72
N ILE A 139 -9.42 -5.24 5.96
CA ILE A 139 -10.82 -4.81 5.75
C ILE A 139 -11.46 -5.44 4.51
N SER A 140 -10.67 -6.18 3.71
CA SER A 140 -11.15 -6.86 2.50
C SER A 140 -11.76 -8.23 2.84
N ASP A 141 -12.36 -8.86 1.83
CA ASP A 141 -12.83 -10.25 1.87
C ASP A 141 -11.72 -11.26 1.47
N ILE A 142 -10.49 -10.79 1.27
CA ILE A 142 -9.32 -11.62 0.98
C ILE A 142 -8.90 -12.32 2.27
N PRO A 143 -8.66 -13.65 2.27
CA PRO A 143 -8.30 -14.42 3.48
C PRO A 143 -6.86 -14.09 3.91
N PHE A 144 -6.72 -13.08 4.73
CA PHE A 144 -5.47 -12.55 5.27
C PHE A 144 -5.44 -12.69 6.79
N ASP A 145 -4.49 -13.44 7.31
CA ASP A 145 -4.32 -13.69 8.77
C ASP A 145 -3.39 -12.62 9.38
N GLY A 146 -3.69 -11.36 9.11
CA GLY A 146 -3.02 -10.19 9.68
C GLY A 146 -3.76 -9.61 10.87
N PRO A 147 -3.40 -8.40 11.31
CA PRO A 147 -2.56 -7.40 10.62
C PRO A 147 -1.06 -7.62 10.76
N ILE A 148 -0.30 -6.91 9.91
CA ILE A 148 1.15 -6.75 10.05
C ILE A 148 1.47 -5.33 10.50
N ALA A 149 2.64 -5.15 11.12
CA ALA A 149 3.19 -3.86 11.49
C ALA A 149 4.67 -3.76 11.11
N GLY A 150 5.13 -2.54 10.91
CA GLY A 150 6.54 -2.25 10.64
C GLY A 150 6.97 -0.96 11.29
N VAL A 151 8.24 -0.90 11.71
CA VAL A 151 8.87 0.29 12.25
C VAL A 151 10.25 0.47 11.63
N GLN A 152 10.66 1.72 11.51
CA GLN A 152 12.03 2.07 11.13
C GLN A 152 12.84 2.31 12.39
N VAL A 153 13.95 1.59 12.54
CA VAL A 153 14.86 1.71 13.67
C VAL A 153 16.19 2.23 13.19
N GLY A 154 16.72 3.24 13.88
CA GLY A 154 18.08 3.74 13.73
C GLY A 154 18.92 3.36 14.95
N TYR A 155 20.20 3.08 14.72
CA TYR A 155 21.20 2.90 15.76
C TYR A 155 22.30 3.95 15.57
N ALA A 156 22.63 4.68 16.62
CA ALA A 156 23.70 5.68 16.66
C ALA A 156 24.78 5.29 17.64
#